data_820bd6dce4cfc3bf1dc4c14778782155
#
_entry.id   820bd6dce4cfc3bf1dc4c14778782155
#
_cell.length_a   1.000
_cell.length_b   1.000
_cell.length_c   1.000
_cell.angle_alpha   90.00
_cell.angle_beta   90.00
_cell.angle_gamma   90.00
#
_symmetry.space_group_name_H-M   'P 1'
#
loop_
_entity.id
_entity.type
_entity.pdbx_description
1 polymer ?
#
loop_
_entity_poly.entity_id
_entity_poly.type
_entity_poly.pdbx_seq_one_letter_code
_entity_poly.pdbx_strand_id
1 'polypeptide(L)'
;MIKLISPRKLRELGILGMNRRNVGFIGKYNPRKNYRLVDDKLQTKECAVRHDIPVPELYGVIEYQHQIAEATRELNKHEGFVIKPVQGSGGKGILVIIGREGELFRKSSGTLIDAAEVRRHLSNNLAGLYSLGGRNDRAMVEALIAFDPYLEKYSYEGVPDVRVIAFKGVPVMAMVRCATHESDGKANLHQGAVGVGIDMASGRAVRAVQHGHLVTHHPDTDACFEELQIPHWDQILDLSSRCVAMTGLGYLGVDIVLDKLRGPMLLELNARPGLAIQVANLAGLQHRLAVAEKIAAQTDNHEEKIFLARQHFGVNQ
;
A
#
# COMPACT_ATOMS: atom_id res chain seq x y z
N MET A 1 26.52 -17.60 12.25
CA MET A 1 25.93 -18.95 12.39
C MET A 1 24.42 -18.84 12.18
N ILE A 2 23.86 -19.45 11.15
CA ILE A 2 22.42 -19.42 10.87
C ILE A 2 21.73 -20.28 11.94
N LYS A 3 20.95 -19.66 12.84
CA LYS A 3 20.11 -20.38 13.80
C LYS A 3 18.85 -20.88 13.07
N LEU A 4 18.75 -22.17 12.80
CA LEU A 4 17.54 -22.79 12.30
C LEU A 4 16.48 -22.84 13.41
N ILE A 5 15.31 -22.28 13.12
CA ILE A 5 14.16 -22.34 14.04
C ILE A 5 13.26 -23.51 13.59
N SER A 6 12.85 -24.34 14.55
CA SER A 6 12.01 -25.51 14.24
C SER A 6 10.59 -25.07 13.77
N PRO A 7 9.94 -25.84 12.90
CA PRO A 7 8.55 -25.59 12.49
C PRO A 7 7.56 -25.55 13.67
N ARG A 8 7.84 -26.28 14.73
CA ARG A 8 7.06 -26.26 15.97
C ARG A 8 7.15 -24.89 16.64
N LYS A 9 8.37 -24.34 16.78
CA LYS A 9 8.59 -23.02 17.38
C LYS A 9 7.96 -21.90 16.58
N LEU A 10 8.02 -21.97 15.22
CA LEU A 10 7.33 -21.00 14.36
C LEU A 10 5.81 -21.03 14.56
N ARG A 11 5.22 -22.21 14.75
CA ARG A 11 3.78 -22.34 15.06
C ARG A 11 3.43 -21.78 16.44
N GLU A 12 4.24 -22.04 17.45
CA GLU A 12 4.07 -21.48 18.81
C GLU A 12 4.13 -19.95 18.79
N LEU A 13 5.00 -19.35 17.97
CA LEU A 13 5.09 -17.92 17.75
C LEU A 13 3.95 -17.35 16.88
N GLY A 14 3.06 -18.21 16.38
CA GLY A 14 1.96 -17.80 15.52
C GLY A 14 2.36 -17.33 14.14
N ILE A 15 3.56 -17.70 13.65
CA ILE A 15 4.03 -17.30 12.31
C ILE A 15 3.16 -17.96 11.24
N LEU A 16 2.53 -17.14 10.42
CA LEU A 16 1.73 -17.57 9.29
C LEU A 16 2.63 -17.83 8.08
N GLY A 17 2.77 -19.09 7.70
CA GLY A 17 3.51 -19.47 6.49
C GLY A 17 2.67 -19.27 5.22
N MET A 18 3.35 -19.18 4.07
CA MET A 18 2.73 -18.88 2.76
C MET A 18 1.64 -19.89 2.37
N ASN A 19 1.88 -21.18 2.52
CA ASN A 19 0.90 -22.22 2.18
C ASN A 19 -0.37 -22.10 3.05
N ARG A 20 -0.20 -21.88 4.36
CA ARG A 20 -1.34 -21.71 5.27
C ARG A 20 -2.12 -20.43 4.97
N ARG A 21 -1.43 -19.31 4.63
CA ARG A 21 -2.09 -18.10 4.15
C ARG A 21 -2.92 -18.38 2.91
N ASN A 22 -2.32 -19.04 1.91
CA ASN A 22 -2.97 -19.25 0.62
C ASN A 22 -4.20 -20.18 0.73
N VAL A 23 -4.07 -21.29 1.44
CA VAL A 23 -5.15 -22.29 1.56
C VAL A 23 -6.14 -21.91 2.66
N GLY A 24 -5.65 -21.57 3.85
CA GLY A 24 -6.48 -21.37 5.04
C GLY A 24 -7.22 -20.03 5.09
N PHE A 25 -6.68 -19.00 4.40
CA PHE A 25 -7.28 -17.65 4.44
C PHE A 25 -7.68 -17.18 3.05
N ILE A 26 -6.74 -17.06 2.11
CA ILE A 26 -7.06 -16.53 0.77
C ILE A 26 -8.03 -17.46 0.04
N GLY A 27 -7.75 -18.76 -0.03
CA GLY A 27 -8.61 -19.74 -0.72
C GLY A 27 -9.98 -19.90 -0.08
N LYS A 28 -10.08 -19.71 1.25
CA LYS A 28 -11.32 -19.88 2.01
C LYS A 28 -12.20 -18.62 2.00
N TYR A 29 -11.60 -17.44 2.09
CA TYR A 29 -12.32 -16.19 2.36
C TYR A 29 -12.30 -15.19 1.22
N ASN A 30 -11.51 -15.41 0.17
CA ASN A 30 -11.44 -14.53 -1.00
C ASN A 30 -12.07 -15.20 -2.22
N PRO A 31 -13.34 -14.91 -2.54
CA PRO A 31 -13.97 -15.41 -3.75
C PRO A 31 -13.23 -14.92 -5.01
N ARG A 32 -12.83 -15.84 -5.90
CA ARG A 32 -12.04 -15.50 -7.11
C ARG A 32 -12.73 -14.49 -8.02
N LYS A 33 -14.06 -14.49 -8.08
CA LYS A 33 -14.84 -13.53 -8.86
C LYS A 33 -14.59 -12.08 -8.46
N ASN A 34 -14.20 -11.83 -7.20
CA ASN A 34 -13.94 -10.49 -6.65
C ASN A 34 -12.49 -10.02 -6.84
N TYR A 35 -11.57 -10.87 -7.34
CA TYR A 35 -10.17 -10.49 -7.53
C TYR A 35 -10.00 -9.35 -8.52
N ARG A 36 -10.89 -9.24 -9.50
CA ARG A 36 -10.88 -8.12 -10.46
C ARG A 36 -10.98 -6.75 -9.78
N LEU A 37 -11.65 -6.67 -8.62
CA LEU A 37 -11.76 -5.45 -7.83
C LEU A 37 -10.46 -5.00 -7.17
N VAL A 38 -9.42 -5.84 -7.18
CA VAL A 38 -8.10 -5.52 -6.59
C VAL A 38 -6.95 -5.71 -7.58
N ASP A 39 -7.13 -6.54 -8.62
CA ASP A 39 -6.11 -6.75 -9.66
C ASP A 39 -6.18 -5.66 -10.76
N ASP A 40 -7.29 -4.92 -10.87
CA ASP A 40 -7.51 -3.80 -11.78
C ASP A 40 -7.67 -2.50 -10.97
N LYS A 41 -6.65 -1.64 -10.99
CA LYS A 41 -6.60 -0.40 -10.19
C LYS A 41 -7.71 0.58 -10.52
N LEU A 42 -8.16 0.60 -11.79
CA LEU A 42 -9.27 1.47 -12.19
C LEU A 42 -10.57 0.98 -11.60
N GLN A 43 -10.86 -0.33 -11.65
CA GLN A 43 -12.04 -0.91 -11.00
C GLN A 43 -12.01 -0.71 -9.48
N THR A 44 -10.82 -0.85 -8.85
CA THR A 44 -10.65 -0.55 -7.42
C THR A 44 -11.07 0.89 -7.12
N LYS A 45 -10.56 1.85 -7.90
CA LYS A 45 -10.84 3.28 -7.72
C LYS A 45 -12.32 3.61 -7.92
N GLU A 46 -12.93 3.11 -9.00
CA GLU A 46 -14.36 3.33 -9.28
C GLU A 46 -15.24 2.72 -8.17
N CYS A 47 -14.85 1.55 -7.65
CA CYS A 47 -15.54 0.92 -6.55
C CYS A 47 -15.38 1.73 -5.26
N ALA A 48 -14.17 2.23 -4.97
CA ALA A 48 -13.88 3.06 -3.80
C ALA A 48 -14.71 4.34 -3.79
N VAL A 49 -14.78 5.06 -4.91
CA VAL A 49 -15.60 6.27 -5.06
C VAL A 49 -17.08 5.99 -4.76
N ARG A 50 -17.63 4.87 -5.28
CA ARG A 50 -19.04 4.49 -5.01
C ARG A 50 -19.32 4.13 -3.54
N HIS A 51 -18.29 3.86 -2.76
CA HIS A 51 -18.39 3.52 -1.33
C HIS A 51 -17.84 4.64 -0.43
N ASP A 52 -17.68 5.86 -0.97
CA ASP A 52 -17.15 7.01 -0.25
C ASP A 52 -15.79 6.73 0.44
N ILE A 53 -14.94 5.92 -0.20
CA ILE A 53 -13.58 5.67 0.22
C ILE A 53 -12.67 6.66 -0.50
N PRO A 54 -11.92 7.52 0.22
CA PRO A 54 -11.03 8.49 -0.38
C PRO A 54 -9.93 7.82 -1.23
N VAL A 55 -9.74 8.31 -2.46
CA VAL A 55 -8.70 7.89 -3.41
C VAL A 55 -8.09 9.12 -4.08
N PRO A 56 -6.86 9.07 -4.60
CA PRO A 56 -6.32 10.14 -5.43
C PRO A 56 -7.25 10.43 -6.62
N GLU A 57 -7.41 11.70 -6.98
CA GLU A 57 -8.27 12.12 -8.09
C GLU A 57 -7.79 11.51 -9.41
N LEU A 58 -8.71 11.01 -10.23
CA LEU A 58 -8.42 10.47 -11.54
C LEU A 58 -8.51 11.59 -12.59
N TYR A 59 -7.40 11.92 -13.24
CA TYR A 59 -7.36 12.91 -14.30
C TYR A 59 -7.76 12.32 -15.64
N GLY A 60 -7.50 11.02 -15.88
CA GLY A 60 -7.90 10.36 -17.10
C GLY A 60 -7.42 8.93 -17.23
N VAL A 61 -7.97 8.25 -18.22
CA VAL A 61 -7.59 6.88 -18.62
C VAL A 61 -7.28 6.88 -20.10
N ILE A 62 -6.15 6.30 -20.46
CA ILE A 62 -5.71 6.13 -21.84
C ILE A 62 -5.81 4.64 -22.19
N GLU A 63 -6.62 4.31 -23.18
CA GLU A 63 -6.89 2.92 -23.60
C GLU A 63 -6.27 2.60 -24.97
N TYR A 64 -6.11 3.61 -25.83
CA TYR A 64 -5.67 3.43 -27.21
C TYR A 64 -4.52 4.37 -27.58
N GLN A 65 -3.65 3.93 -28.48
CA GLN A 65 -2.47 4.69 -28.92
C GLN A 65 -2.83 6.07 -29.48
N HIS A 66 -3.96 6.21 -30.20
CA HIS A 66 -4.39 7.48 -30.77
C HIS A 66 -4.75 8.55 -29.73
N GLN A 67 -5.08 8.14 -28.50
CA GLN A 67 -5.41 9.06 -27.39
C GLN A 67 -4.17 9.71 -26.77
N ILE A 68 -2.97 9.14 -26.96
CA ILE A 68 -1.74 9.56 -26.27
C ILE A 68 -1.41 11.02 -26.53
N ALA A 69 -1.56 11.49 -27.80
CA ALA A 69 -1.21 12.85 -28.16
C ALA A 69 -2.12 13.88 -27.47
N GLU A 70 -3.41 13.60 -27.37
CA GLU A 70 -4.37 14.43 -26.66
C GLU A 70 -4.16 14.39 -25.17
N ALA A 71 -4.03 13.19 -24.60
CA ALA A 71 -3.74 13.01 -23.18
C ALA A 71 -2.48 13.78 -22.76
N THR A 72 -1.39 13.70 -23.54
CA THR A 72 -0.17 14.45 -23.22
C THR A 72 -0.39 15.97 -23.23
N ARG A 73 -1.26 16.50 -24.09
CA ARG A 73 -1.62 17.93 -24.09
C ARG A 73 -2.44 18.31 -22.85
N GLU A 74 -3.38 17.45 -22.43
CA GLU A 74 -4.16 17.67 -21.21
C GLU A 74 -3.27 17.66 -19.96
N LEU A 75 -2.25 16.79 -19.91
CA LEU A 75 -1.28 16.75 -18.80
C LEU A 75 -0.52 18.07 -18.60
N ASN A 76 -0.42 18.90 -19.64
CA ASN A 76 0.17 20.24 -19.50
C ASN A 76 -0.64 21.19 -18.60
N LYS A 77 -1.90 20.87 -18.30
CA LYS A 77 -2.75 21.66 -17.39
C LYS A 77 -2.49 21.35 -15.91
N HIS A 78 -1.73 20.28 -15.62
CA HIS A 78 -1.44 19.82 -14.26
C HIS A 78 0.03 20.07 -13.93
N GLU A 79 0.28 20.61 -12.76
CA GLU A 79 1.65 20.85 -12.28
C GLU A 79 2.34 19.54 -11.91
N GLY A 80 1.60 18.63 -11.27
CA GLY A 80 2.08 17.30 -10.91
C GLY A 80 1.02 16.22 -11.15
N PHE A 81 1.49 15.03 -11.50
CA PHE A 81 0.62 13.87 -11.74
C PHE A 81 1.41 12.56 -11.68
N VAL A 82 0.67 11.46 -11.61
CA VAL A 82 1.24 10.11 -11.63
C VAL A 82 0.59 9.31 -12.76
N ILE A 83 1.40 8.71 -13.64
CA ILE A 83 0.95 7.75 -14.64
C ILE A 83 1.21 6.35 -14.12
N LYS A 84 0.19 5.47 -14.16
CA LYS A 84 0.29 4.08 -13.70
C LYS A 84 -0.34 3.13 -14.70
N PRO A 85 0.23 1.93 -14.93
CA PRO A 85 -0.49 0.85 -15.62
C PRO A 85 -1.65 0.36 -14.73
N VAL A 86 -2.80 0.10 -15.32
CA VAL A 86 -4.00 -0.34 -14.58
C VAL A 86 -3.78 -1.72 -13.96
N GLN A 87 -3.14 -2.65 -14.69
CA GLN A 87 -2.86 -4.03 -14.25
C GLN A 87 -1.38 -4.28 -13.91
N GLY A 88 -0.61 -3.21 -13.66
CA GLY A 88 0.78 -3.30 -13.25
C GLY A 88 0.94 -3.73 -11.79
N SER A 89 2.10 -4.25 -11.43
CA SER A 89 2.44 -4.65 -10.06
C SER A 89 3.85 -4.25 -9.66
N GLY A 90 4.08 -4.12 -8.35
CA GLY A 90 5.41 -3.88 -7.77
C GLY A 90 6.02 -2.53 -8.14
N GLY A 91 5.21 -1.51 -8.44
CA GLY A 91 5.68 -0.18 -8.80
C GLY A 91 6.26 -0.05 -10.22
N LYS A 92 6.25 -1.12 -11.02
CA LYS A 92 6.75 -1.07 -12.40
C LYS A 92 5.81 -0.24 -13.29
N GLY A 93 6.41 0.58 -14.16
CA GLY A 93 5.64 1.41 -15.10
C GLY A 93 4.97 2.62 -14.46
N ILE A 94 5.29 2.97 -13.23
CA ILE A 94 4.85 4.20 -12.59
C ILE A 94 5.80 5.33 -13.01
N LEU A 95 5.23 6.45 -13.49
CA LEU A 95 5.95 7.69 -13.75
C LEU A 95 5.34 8.78 -12.86
N VAL A 96 6.17 9.34 -11.98
CA VAL A 96 5.80 10.43 -11.07
C VAL A 96 6.36 11.74 -11.59
N ILE A 97 5.50 12.70 -11.85
CA ILE A 97 5.84 14.07 -12.23
C ILE A 97 5.47 14.98 -11.07
N ILE A 98 6.47 15.67 -10.52
CA ILE A 98 6.31 16.52 -9.34
C ILE A 98 6.20 18.01 -9.67
N GLY A 99 6.41 18.39 -10.92
CA GLY A 99 6.37 19.78 -11.36
C GLY A 99 6.83 19.94 -12.80
N ARG A 100 7.02 21.18 -13.19
CA ARG A 100 7.39 21.56 -14.54
C ARG A 100 8.54 22.59 -14.56
N GLU A 101 9.28 22.60 -15.65
CA GLU A 101 10.25 23.64 -15.99
C GLU A 101 10.08 24.00 -17.47
N GLY A 102 9.36 25.10 -17.73
CA GLY A 102 8.91 25.44 -19.09
C GLY A 102 8.05 24.32 -19.68
N GLU A 103 8.45 23.79 -20.84
CA GLU A 103 7.78 22.68 -21.52
C GLU A 103 8.18 21.29 -21.00
N LEU A 104 9.15 21.21 -20.06
CA LEU A 104 9.67 19.95 -19.55
C LEU A 104 8.93 19.54 -18.26
N PHE A 105 8.80 18.24 -18.06
CA PHE A 105 8.23 17.62 -16.85
C PHE A 105 9.36 17.19 -15.92
N ARG A 106 9.25 17.55 -14.63
CA ARG A 106 10.22 17.20 -13.60
C ARG A 106 9.76 15.92 -12.88
N LYS A 107 10.58 14.89 -12.98
CA LYS A 107 10.40 13.64 -12.21
C LYS A 107 10.75 13.83 -10.73
N SER A 108 10.31 12.88 -9.88
CA SER A 108 10.70 12.84 -8.45
C SER A 108 12.23 12.80 -8.25
N SER A 109 12.97 12.16 -9.15
CA SER A 109 14.45 12.15 -9.15
C SER A 109 15.10 13.49 -9.56
N GLY A 110 14.32 14.54 -9.82
CA GLY A 110 14.82 15.81 -10.36
C GLY A 110 15.09 15.82 -11.86
N THR A 111 15.11 14.67 -12.52
CA THR A 111 15.35 14.57 -13.97
C THR A 111 14.23 15.26 -14.75
N LEU A 112 14.61 16.06 -15.75
CA LEU A 112 13.67 16.68 -16.68
C LEU A 112 13.45 15.76 -17.88
N ILE A 113 12.20 15.59 -18.28
CA ILE A 113 11.81 14.82 -19.47
C ILE A 113 10.86 15.64 -20.35
N ASP A 114 10.89 15.39 -21.64
CA ASP A 114 10.01 16.06 -22.60
C ASP A 114 8.69 15.32 -22.83
N ALA A 115 7.80 15.95 -23.59
CA ALA A 115 6.51 15.35 -23.96
C ALA A 115 6.67 14.07 -24.82
N ALA A 116 7.77 13.88 -25.55
CA ALA A 116 8.01 12.67 -26.32
C ALA A 116 8.32 11.47 -25.40
N GLU A 117 9.05 11.70 -24.33
CA GLU A 117 9.33 10.67 -23.30
C GLU A 117 8.06 10.27 -22.55
N VAL A 118 7.19 11.23 -22.19
CA VAL A 118 5.88 10.92 -21.59
C VAL A 118 5.03 10.09 -22.55
N ARG A 119 4.96 10.46 -23.86
CA ARG A 119 4.24 9.67 -24.86
C ARG A 119 4.80 8.26 -25.00
N ARG A 120 6.13 8.11 -25.02
CA ARG A 120 6.78 6.79 -25.07
C ARG A 120 6.42 5.95 -23.82
N HIS A 121 6.39 6.58 -22.63
CA HIS A 121 6.01 5.90 -21.40
C HIS A 121 4.55 5.41 -21.44
N LEU A 122 3.62 6.24 -21.90
CA LEU A 122 2.21 5.87 -22.11
C LEU A 122 2.09 4.72 -23.11
N SER A 123 2.80 4.79 -24.26
CA SER A 123 2.82 3.73 -25.25
C SER A 123 3.32 2.39 -24.69
N ASN A 124 4.37 2.41 -23.87
CA ASN A 124 4.90 1.23 -23.18
C ASN A 124 3.89 0.63 -22.20
N ASN A 125 3.14 1.48 -21.48
CA ASN A 125 2.06 1.03 -20.61
C ASN A 125 0.97 0.32 -21.40
N LEU A 126 0.49 0.92 -22.51
CA LEU A 126 -0.53 0.32 -23.36
C LEU A 126 -0.09 -0.98 -24.02
N ALA A 127 1.18 -1.08 -24.39
CA ALA A 127 1.78 -2.30 -24.94
C ALA A 127 1.93 -3.44 -23.91
N GLY A 128 1.62 -3.19 -22.64
CA GLY A 128 1.69 -4.18 -21.57
C GLY A 128 3.10 -4.50 -21.07
N LEU A 129 4.08 -3.62 -21.33
CA LEU A 129 5.48 -3.83 -20.89
C LEU A 129 5.60 -4.01 -19.37
N TYR A 130 4.68 -3.40 -18.62
CA TYR A 130 4.68 -3.41 -17.15
C TYR A 130 3.54 -4.23 -16.54
N SER A 131 2.72 -4.85 -17.38
CA SER A 131 1.51 -5.56 -16.93
C SER A 131 1.79 -7.03 -16.64
N LEU A 132 1.02 -7.58 -15.72
CA LEU A 132 1.10 -9.00 -15.39
C LEU A 132 0.77 -9.86 -16.62
N GLY A 133 1.75 -10.68 -17.03
CA GLY A 133 1.62 -11.57 -18.19
C GLY A 133 1.82 -10.90 -19.55
N GLY A 134 2.32 -9.65 -19.60
CA GLY A 134 2.66 -8.95 -20.85
C GLY A 134 1.47 -8.68 -21.78
N ARG A 135 0.27 -8.60 -21.21
CA ARG A 135 -0.95 -8.29 -21.98
C ARG A 135 -1.11 -6.79 -22.14
N ASN A 136 -1.72 -6.36 -23.25
CA ASN A 136 -2.12 -4.98 -23.42
C ASN A 136 -2.85 -4.47 -22.19
N ASP A 137 -2.53 -3.25 -21.77
CA ASP A 137 -3.07 -2.62 -20.57
C ASP A 137 -3.63 -1.23 -20.92
N ARG A 138 -4.17 -0.59 -19.92
CA ARG A 138 -4.55 0.82 -19.95
C ARG A 138 -3.61 1.60 -19.05
N ALA A 139 -3.42 2.87 -19.33
CA ALA A 139 -2.73 3.79 -18.46
C ALA A 139 -3.73 4.68 -17.76
N MET A 140 -3.62 4.82 -16.44
CA MET A 140 -4.39 5.78 -15.66
C MET A 140 -3.47 6.92 -15.20
N VAL A 141 -4.03 8.13 -15.20
CA VAL A 141 -3.37 9.33 -14.72
C VAL A 141 -4.11 9.86 -13.51
N GLU A 142 -3.38 10.06 -12.42
CA GLU A 142 -3.92 10.51 -11.15
C GLU A 142 -3.25 11.77 -10.65
N ALA A 143 -3.95 12.49 -9.77
CA ALA A 143 -3.37 13.58 -8.99
C ALA A 143 -2.15 13.10 -8.21
N LEU A 144 -1.13 13.94 -8.17
CA LEU A 144 -0.01 13.74 -7.27
C LEU A 144 -0.49 13.85 -5.81
N ILE A 145 -0.06 12.91 -4.98
CA ILE A 145 -0.31 12.95 -3.54
C ILE A 145 0.66 13.97 -2.94
N ALA A 146 0.10 14.97 -2.26
CA ALA A 146 0.90 15.90 -1.48
C ALA A 146 1.16 15.28 -0.10
N PHE A 147 2.41 14.91 0.15
CA PHE A 147 2.78 14.21 1.38
C PHE A 147 2.46 14.99 2.64
N ASP A 148 2.08 14.27 3.68
CA ASP A 148 2.08 14.82 5.02
C ASP A 148 3.53 15.10 5.45
N PRO A 149 3.89 16.37 5.77
CA PRO A 149 5.26 16.75 6.10
C PRO A 149 5.83 15.99 7.31
N TYR A 150 4.97 15.52 8.21
CA TYR A 150 5.40 14.74 9.37
C TYR A 150 5.95 13.37 8.95
N LEU A 151 5.35 12.75 7.92
CA LEU A 151 5.80 11.44 7.42
C LEU A 151 6.96 11.55 6.43
N GLU A 152 7.17 12.70 5.80
CA GLU A 152 8.23 12.93 4.82
C GLU A 152 9.61 12.62 5.39
N LYS A 153 9.88 12.98 6.66
CA LYS A 153 11.14 12.70 7.33
C LYS A 153 11.48 11.22 7.48
N TYR A 154 10.49 10.33 7.35
CA TYR A 154 10.67 8.88 7.45
C TYR A 154 10.77 8.17 6.10
N SER A 155 10.96 8.89 5.00
CA SER A 155 11.06 8.28 3.68
C SER A 155 12.01 9.07 2.77
N TYR A 156 12.70 8.37 1.88
CA TYR A 156 13.56 8.94 0.87
C TYR A 156 12.87 8.90 -0.50
N GLU A 157 12.63 10.05 -1.12
CA GLU A 157 12.05 10.25 -2.47
C GLU A 157 10.70 9.53 -2.74
N GLY A 158 10.25 8.66 -1.85
CA GLY A 158 9.03 7.88 -2.01
C GLY A 158 7.97 8.23 -0.97
N VAL A 159 6.72 7.92 -1.29
CA VAL A 159 5.61 8.06 -0.35
C VAL A 159 5.67 6.95 0.69
N PRO A 160 5.80 7.24 1.99
CA PRO A 160 5.57 6.22 3.00
C PRO A 160 4.09 5.81 2.95
N ASP A 161 3.84 4.52 2.91
CA ASP A 161 2.49 3.99 2.95
C ASP A 161 2.24 3.12 4.19
N VAL A 162 1.01 3.17 4.66
CA VAL A 162 0.53 2.34 5.76
C VAL A 162 -0.14 1.10 5.17
N ARG A 163 0.47 -0.08 5.38
CA ARG A 163 -0.16 -1.36 5.05
C ARG A 163 -0.90 -1.91 6.25
N VAL A 164 -2.20 -2.12 6.11
CA VAL A 164 -3.02 -2.81 7.11
C VAL A 164 -3.47 -4.16 6.55
N ILE A 165 -3.29 -5.23 7.32
CA ILE A 165 -3.96 -6.50 7.05
C ILE A 165 -5.32 -6.45 7.73
N ALA A 166 -6.38 -6.58 6.94
CA ALA A 166 -7.75 -6.68 7.42
C ALA A 166 -8.31 -8.09 7.15
N PHE A 167 -8.99 -8.66 8.14
CA PHE A 167 -9.62 -9.97 8.03
C PHE A 167 -11.07 -9.90 8.49
N LYS A 168 -12.01 -10.17 7.57
CA LYS A 168 -13.47 -10.11 7.81
C LYS A 168 -13.94 -8.75 8.38
N GLY A 169 -13.28 -7.67 7.95
CA GLY A 169 -13.53 -6.31 8.43
C GLY A 169 -12.82 -5.94 9.74
N VAL A 170 -12.04 -6.85 10.33
CA VAL A 170 -11.23 -6.59 11.53
C VAL A 170 -9.81 -6.21 11.10
N PRO A 171 -9.28 -5.01 11.42
CA PRO A 171 -7.87 -4.67 11.23
C PRO A 171 -7.00 -5.51 12.18
N VAL A 172 -6.05 -6.28 11.62
CA VAL A 172 -5.31 -7.30 12.39
C VAL A 172 -3.90 -6.90 12.74
N MET A 173 -3.21 -6.27 11.80
CA MET A 173 -1.80 -5.89 11.93
C MET A 173 -1.48 -4.78 10.94
N ALA A 174 -0.63 -3.85 11.34
CA ALA A 174 -0.22 -2.73 10.48
C ALA A 174 1.30 -2.56 10.44
N MET A 175 1.80 -2.00 9.34
CA MET A 175 3.17 -1.51 9.21
C MET A 175 3.20 -0.28 8.32
N VAL A 176 4.17 0.59 8.54
CA VAL A 176 4.58 1.60 7.57
C VAL A 176 5.74 1.07 6.75
N ARG A 177 5.72 1.36 5.46
CA ARG A 177 6.84 1.09 4.56
C ARG A 177 7.50 2.41 4.20
N CYS A 178 8.75 2.57 4.63
CA CYS A 178 9.53 3.77 4.42
C CYS A 178 10.55 3.50 3.30
N ALA A 179 10.43 4.23 2.20
CA ALA A 179 11.36 4.10 1.09
C ALA A 179 12.75 4.62 1.48
N THR A 180 13.78 4.00 0.93
CA THR A 180 15.18 4.36 1.16
C THR A 180 15.87 4.62 -0.17
N HIS A 181 17.06 5.20 -0.15
CA HIS A 181 17.93 5.31 -1.32
C HIS A 181 18.18 3.93 -1.95
N GLU A 182 18.42 2.91 -1.13
CA GLU A 182 18.65 1.54 -1.61
C GLU A 182 17.41 0.95 -2.33
N SER A 183 16.21 1.31 -1.87
CA SER A 183 14.97 0.87 -2.53
C SER A 183 14.57 1.71 -3.74
N ASP A 184 15.41 2.67 -4.15
CA ASP A 184 15.14 3.60 -5.27
C ASP A 184 13.77 4.29 -5.10
N GLY A 185 13.53 4.85 -3.89
CA GLY A 185 12.28 5.52 -3.55
C GLY A 185 11.04 4.62 -3.51
N LYS A 186 11.21 3.30 -3.51
CA LYS A 186 10.08 2.34 -3.51
C LYS A 186 9.82 1.81 -2.10
N ALA A 187 8.57 1.83 -1.67
CA ALA A 187 8.11 1.29 -0.39
C ALA A 187 8.06 -0.26 -0.41
N ASN A 188 9.16 -0.92 -0.77
CA ASN A 188 9.26 -2.37 -0.90
C ASN A 188 10.38 -2.94 -0.04
N LEU A 189 10.03 -3.68 1.01
CA LEU A 189 11.00 -4.28 1.95
C LEU A 189 11.98 -5.25 1.28
N HIS A 190 11.58 -5.92 0.20
CA HIS A 190 12.47 -6.82 -0.54
C HIS A 190 13.51 -6.08 -1.40
N GLN A 191 13.34 -4.77 -1.57
CA GLN A 191 14.23 -3.90 -2.33
C GLN A 191 15.03 -2.95 -1.41
N GLY A 192 14.97 -3.14 -0.09
CA GLY A 192 15.75 -2.36 0.86
C GLY A 192 14.95 -1.30 1.63
N ALA A 193 13.65 -1.16 1.41
CA ALA A 193 12.83 -0.26 2.24
C ALA A 193 12.76 -0.74 3.70
N VAL A 194 12.60 0.21 4.61
CA VAL A 194 12.36 -0.09 6.03
C VAL A 194 10.89 -0.41 6.27
N GLY A 195 10.63 -1.49 7.01
CA GLY A 195 9.29 -1.81 7.50
C GLY A 195 9.19 -1.48 8.98
N VAL A 196 8.28 -0.58 9.34
CA VAL A 196 8.02 -0.20 10.73
C VAL A 196 6.70 -0.80 11.19
N GLY A 197 6.76 -1.72 12.17
CA GLY A 197 5.56 -2.29 12.79
C GLY A 197 4.82 -1.24 13.61
N ILE A 198 3.49 -1.24 13.53
CA ILE A 198 2.64 -0.23 14.17
C ILE A 198 1.72 -0.89 15.19
N ASP A 199 1.67 -0.31 16.38
CA ASP A 199 0.74 -0.68 17.44
C ASP A 199 -0.71 -0.37 17.01
N MET A 200 -1.56 -1.38 17.08
CA MET A 200 -2.95 -1.27 16.63
C MET A 200 -3.80 -0.36 17.50
N ALA A 201 -3.46 -0.19 18.78
CA ALA A 201 -4.21 0.69 19.68
C ALA A 201 -3.90 2.16 19.45
N SER A 202 -2.63 2.52 19.32
CA SER A 202 -2.15 3.91 19.36
C SER A 202 -1.70 4.48 18.02
N GLY A 203 -1.38 3.63 17.04
CA GLY A 203 -0.74 4.06 15.80
C GLY A 203 0.74 4.41 15.94
N ARG A 204 1.37 4.10 17.10
CA ARG A 204 2.80 4.33 17.33
C ARG A 204 3.65 3.22 16.74
N ALA A 205 4.87 3.58 16.35
CA ALA A 205 5.86 2.57 15.97
C ALA A 205 6.18 1.64 17.15
N VAL A 206 6.28 0.36 16.84
CA VAL A 206 6.71 -0.67 17.79
C VAL A 206 8.17 -1.03 17.54
N ARG A 207 8.51 -1.27 16.29
CA ARG A 207 9.86 -1.66 15.86
C ARG A 207 10.04 -1.35 14.38
N ALA A 208 11.31 -1.20 13.97
CA ALA A 208 11.65 -1.05 12.56
C ALA A 208 12.65 -2.13 12.14
N VAL A 209 12.51 -2.61 10.90
CA VAL A 209 13.38 -3.64 10.32
C VAL A 209 13.78 -3.27 8.89
N GLN A 210 15.05 -3.52 8.55
CA GLN A 210 15.58 -3.47 7.19
C GLN A 210 16.41 -4.74 6.95
N HIS A 211 16.23 -5.43 5.83
CA HIS A 211 16.90 -6.71 5.53
C HIS A 211 16.80 -7.77 6.64
N GLY A 212 15.71 -7.75 7.42
CA GLY A 212 15.52 -8.66 8.56
C GLY A 212 16.30 -8.31 9.82
N HIS A 213 17.00 -7.17 9.85
CA HIS A 213 17.70 -6.65 11.01
C HIS A 213 16.92 -5.50 11.65
N LEU A 214 16.98 -5.40 12.98
CA LEU A 214 16.40 -4.26 13.70
C LEU A 214 17.18 -2.99 13.38
N VAL A 215 16.46 -1.91 13.13
CA VAL A 215 16.99 -0.55 12.97
C VAL A 215 16.22 0.42 13.86
N THR A 216 16.86 1.46 14.34
CA THR A 216 16.25 2.48 15.21
C THR A 216 16.01 3.79 14.46
N HIS A 217 16.77 4.05 13.40
CA HIS A 217 16.71 5.27 12.61
C HIS A 217 16.58 4.94 11.12
N HIS A 218 16.00 5.86 10.37
CA HIS A 218 15.96 5.78 8.92
C HIS A 218 17.38 5.96 8.33
N PRO A 219 17.84 5.06 7.44
CA PRO A 219 19.25 5.05 7.00
C PRO A 219 19.67 6.31 6.23
N ASP A 220 18.76 7.00 5.57
CA ASP A 220 19.09 8.16 4.73
C ASP A 220 18.71 9.49 5.38
N THR A 221 17.71 9.54 6.26
CA THR A 221 17.21 10.78 6.88
C THR A 221 17.58 10.92 8.36
N ASP A 222 18.09 9.85 8.98
CA ASP A 222 18.39 9.75 10.41
C ASP A 222 17.19 9.98 11.35
N ALA A 223 15.96 9.93 10.82
CA ALA A 223 14.75 10.07 11.62
C ALA A 223 14.56 8.87 12.57
N CYS A 224 14.35 9.15 13.85
CA CYS A 224 14.14 8.13 14.88
C CYS A 224 12.75 7.49 14.76
N PHE A 225 12.69 6.17 14.56
CA PHE A 225 11.41 5.47 14.43
C PHE A 225 10.61 5.37 15.72
N GLU A 226 11.22 5.48 16.90
CA GLU A 226 10.49 5.50 18.19
C GLU A 226 9.55 6.71 18.32
N GLU A 227 9.85 7.80 17.60
CA GLU A 227 9.04 9.00 17.56
C GLU A 227 7.87 8.91 16.56
N LEU A 228 7.87 7.90 15.72
CA LEU A 228 6.85 7.76 14.67
C LEU A 228 5.49 7.40 15.28
N GLN A 229 4.53 8.30 15.07
CA GLN A 229 3.12 8.06 15.34
C GLN A 229 2.32 8.41 14.09
N ILE A 230 1.50 7.48 13.62
CA ILE A 230 0.74 7.68 12.39
C ILE A 230 -0.41 8.66 12.62
N PRO A 231 -0.46 9.80 11.91
CA PRO A 231 -1.58 10.71 11.97
C PRO A 231 -2.87 10.05 11.49
N HIS A 232 -4.03 10.54 11.97
CA HIS A 232 -5.35 10.06 11.53
C HIS A 232 -5.56 8.54 11.68
N TRP A 233 -4.99 7.93 12.73
CA TRP A 233 -4.98 6.48 12.90
C TRP A 233 -6.37 5.84 12.89
N ASP A 234 -7.35 6.50 13.52
CA ASP A 234 -8.73 6.02 13.57
C ASP A 234 -9.35 5.94 12.16
N GLN A 235 -9.09 6.94 11.32
CA GLN A 235 -9.57 6.98 9.94
C GLN A 235 -8.90 5.89 9.08
N ILE A 236 -7.63 5.58 9.33
CA ILE A 236 -6.91 4.50 8.64
C ILE A 236 -7.52 3.14 8.97
N LEU A 237 -7.85 2.89 10.24
CA LEU A 237 -8.49 1.66 10.66
C LEU A 237 -9.91 1.52 10.09
N ASP A 238 -10.69 2.61 10.10
CA ASP A 238 -12.02 2.68 9.48
C ASP A 238 -11.96 2.36 7.98
N LEU A 239 -11.11 3.06 7.25
CA LEU A 239 -10.91 2.86 5.82
C LEU A 239 -10.52 1.40 5.51
N SER A 240 -9.62 0.82 6.32
CA SER A 240 -9.17 -0.57 6.15
C SER A 240 -10.31 -1.58 6.35
N SER A 241 -11.18 -1.35 7.34
CA SER A 241 -12.35 -2.18 7.60
C SER A 241 -13.37 -2.08 6.46
N ARG A 242 -13.66 -0.87 5.99
CA ARG A 242 -14.60 -0.59 4.89
C ARG A 242 -14.16 -1.19 3.55
N CYS A 243 -12.85 -1.25 3.27
CA CYS A 243 -12.31 -1.89 2.06
C CYS A 243 -12.67 -3.39 1.97
N VAL A 244 -12.77 -4.09 3.11
CA VAL A 244 -13.21 -5.49 3.14
C VAL A 244 -14.67 -5.61 2.72
N ALA A 245 -15.55 -4.76 3.25
CA ALA A 245 -16.97 -4.73 2.88
C ALA A 245 -17.15 -4.36 1.39
N MET A 246 -16.43 -3.35 0.91
CA MET A 246 -16.44 -2.89 -0.47
C MET A 246 -16.08 -4.00 -1.47
N THR A 247 -15.07 -4.80 -1.17
CA THR A 247 -14.55 -5.82 -2.10
C THR A 247 -15.20 -7.19 -1.94
N GLY A 248 -15.78 -7.48 -0.77
CA GLY A 248 -16.21 -8.82 -0.38
C GLY A 248 -15.06 -9.83 -0.30
N LEU A 249 -13.82 -9.36 -0.15
CA LEU A 249 -12.65 -10.20 0.11
C LEU A 249 -12.40 -10.27 1.61
N GLY A 250 -12.48 -11.47 2.18
CA GLY A 250 -12.38 -11.65 3.62
C GLY A 250 -10.95 -11.52 4.17
N TYR A 251 -9.90 -11.66 3.35
CA TYR A 251 -8.49 -11.45 3.74
C TYR A 251 -7.84 -10.47 2.78
N LEU A 252 -7.48 -9.29 3.25
CA LEU A 252 -7.09 -8.18 2.39
C LEU A 252 -5.90 -7.43 2.99
N GLY A 253 -4.98 -7.02 2.13
CA GLY A 253 -3.99 -5.98 2.43
C GLY A 253 -4.47 -4.66 1.87
N VAL A 254 -4.52 -3.64 2.71
CA VAL A 254 -4.95 -2.28 2.35
C VAL A 254 -3.75 -1.37 2.47
N ASP A 255 -3.37 -0.72 1.38
CA ASP A 255 -2.27 0.25 1.33
C ASP A 255 -2.86 1.66 1.32
N ILE A 256 -2.51 2.44 2.32
CA ILE A 256 -3.06 3.78 2.58
C ILE A 256 -1.92 4.78 2.61
N VAL A 257 -2.12 5.91 1.97
CA VAL A 257 -1.21 7.06 2.01
C VAL A 257 -1.88 8.23 2.71
N LEU A 258 -1.07 9.12 3.29
CA LEU A 258 -1.57 10.33 3.91
C LEU A 258 -1.26 11.54 3.02
N ASP A 259 -2.31 12.17 2.53
CA ASP A 259 -2.23 13.45 1.83
C ASP A 259 -2.42 14.59 2.85
N LYS A 260 -1.56 15.61 2.78
CA LYS A 260 -1.57 16.73 3.75
C LYS A 260 -2.86 17.54 3.79
N LEU A 261 -3.65 17.53 2.69
CA LEU A 261 -4.90 18.30 2.56
C LEU A 261 -6.12 17.41 2.69
N ARG A 262 -6.04 16.16 2.23
CA ARG A 262 -7.18 15.23 2.11
C ARG A 262 -7.17 14.13 3.18
N GLY A 263 -6.07 13.99 3.95
CA GLY A 263 -5.91 12.94 4.94
C GLY A 263 -5.66 11.55 4.35
N PRO A 264 -6.07 10.48 5.03
CA PRO A 264 -5.86 9.12 4.58
C PRO A 264 -6.61 8.80 3.28
N MET A 265 -5.90 8.24 2.29
CA MET A 265 -6.46 7.81 1.01
C MET A 265 -6.02 6.39 0.69
N LEU A 266 -6.92 5.61 0.12
CA LEU A 266 -6.61 4.29 -0.42
C LEU A 266 -5.69 4.42 -1.64
N LEU A 267 -4.52 3.80 -1.56
CA LEU A 267 -3.56 3.73 -2.66
C LEU A 267 -3.75 2.47 -3.50
N GLU A 268 -3.80 1.31 -2.84
CA GLU A 268 -3.89 0.00 -3.49
C GLU A 268 -4.50 -1.04 -2.55
N LEU A 269 -5.13 -2.07 -3.13
CA LEU A 269 -5.61 -3.25 -2.44
C LEU A 269 -4.86 -4.49 -2.90
N ASN A 270 -4.63 -5.41 -1.98
CA ASN A 270 -3.91 -6.65 -2.24
C ASN A 270 -4.71 -7.86 -1.76
N ALA A 271 -5.20 -8.70 -2.69
CA ALA A 271 -5.87 -9.97 -2.36
C ALA A 271 -4.92 -11.03 -1.80
N ARG A 272 -3.62 -10.85 -2.00
CA ARG A 272 -2.54 -11.77 -1.58
C ARG A 272 -1.41 -11.01 -0.90
N PRO A 273 -1.69 -10.26 0.20
CA PRO A 273 -0.68 -9.40 0.83
C PRO A 273 0.52 -10.23 1.30
N GLY A 274 1.71 -9.65 1.14
CA GLY A 274 2.96 -10.25 1.58
C GLY A 274 3.01 -10.45 3.10
N LEU A 275 3.86 -11.37 3.57
CA LEU A 275 3.98 -11.73 4.98
C LEU A 275 5.09 -10.97 5.73
N ALA A 276 5.80 -10.06 5.04
CA ALA A 276 6.87 -9.25 5.64
C ALA A 276 6.38 -8.37 6.81
N ILE A 277 5.09 -8.07 6.87
CA ILE A 277 4.47 -7.37 7.99
C ILE A 277 4.69 -8.09 9.33
N GLN A 278 4.80 -9.43 9.35
CA GLN A 278 5.13 -10.20 10.55
C GLN A 278 6.57 -9.92 11.02
N VAL A 279 7.49 -9.71 10.06
CA VAL A 279 8.88 -9.37 10.36
C VAL A 279 8.94 -7.95 10.93
N ALA A 280 8.26 -6.99 10.31
CA ALA A 280 8.20 -5.61 10.80
C ALA A 280 7.62 -5.50 12.22
N ASN A 281 6.66 -6.35 12.57
CA ASN A 281 6.05 -6.37 13.91
C ASN A 281 6.73 -7.34 14.87
N LEU A 282 7.66 -8.21 14.43
CA LEU A 282 8.18 -9.37 15.17
C LEU A 282 7.06 -10.20 15.82
N ALA A 283 5.92 -10.30 15.17
CA ALA A 283 4.73 -10.97 15.69
C ALA A 283 4.06 -11.81 14.59
N GLY A 284 3.56 -12.99 14.99
CA GLY A 284 2.84 -13.89 14.09
C GLY A 284 1.41 -13.43 13.81
N LEU A 285 0.97 -13.54 12.56
CA LEU A 285 -0.41 -13.24 12.14
C LEU A 285 -1.42 -14.30 12.57
N GLN A 286 -1.01 -15.55 12.76
CA GLN A 286 -1.94 -16.68 12.93
C GLN A 286 -2.83 -16.54 14.17
N HIS A 287 -2.26 -16.12 15.30
CA HIS A 287 -3.01 -15.92 16.54
C HIS A 287 -3.98 -14.73 16.42
N ARG A 288 -3.52 -13.64 15.81
CA ARG A 288 -4.34 -12.45 15.59
C ARG A 288 -5.51 -12.74 14.64
N LEU A 289 -5.30 -13.53 13.59
CA LEU A 289 -6.36 -13.95 12.67
C LEU A 289 -7.41 -14.84 13.35
N ALA A 290 -6.99 -15.70 14.27
CA ALA A 290 -7.94 -16.52 15.05
C ALA A 290 -8.80 -15.67 16.01
N VAL A 291 -8.23 -14.62 16.61
CA VAL A 291 -8.97 -13.65 17.43
C VAL A 291 -9.91 -12.83 16.52
N ALA A 292 -9.42 -12.35 15.39
CA ALA A 292 -10.22 -11.57 14.44
C ALA A 292 -11.42 -12.39 13.89
N GLU A 293 -11.27 -13.70 13.69
CA GLU A 293 -12.37 -14.57 13.31
C GLU A 293 -13.47 -14.61 14.38
N LYS A 294 -13.09 -14.63 15.67
CA LYS A 294 -14.04 -14.57 16.78
C LYS A 294 -14.74 -13.21 16.86
N ILE A 295 -13.99 -12.12 16.74
CA ILE A 295 -14.54 -10.74 16.71
C ILE A 295 -15.58 -10.63 15.58
N ALA A 296 -15.23 -11.07 14.37
CA ALA A 296 -16.13 -11.01 13.23
C ALA A 296 -17.37 -11.94 13.35
N ALA A 297 -17.36 -12.90 14.26
CA ALA A 297 -18.51 -13.73 14.57
C ALA A 297 -19.41 -13.12 15.68
N GLN A 298 -18.90 -12.18 16.45
CA GLN A 298 -19.63 -11.51 17.53
C GLN A 298 -20.45 -10.32 17.04
N THR A 299 -19.93 -9.59 16.04
CA THR A 299 -20.55 -8.35 15.56
C THR A 299 -20.34 -8.14 14.08
N ASP A 300 -21.32 -7.54 13.42
CA ASP A 300 -21.20 -7.02 12.04
C ASP A 300 -20.87 -5.52 12.01
N ASN A 301 -20.98 -4.82 13.14
CA ASN A 301 -20.66 -3.41 13.26
C ASN A 301 -19.16 -3.18 13.10
N HIS A 302 -18.77 -2.35 12.12
CA HIS A 302 -17.36 -2.12 11.80
C HIS A 302 -16.63 -1.32 12.87
N GLU A 303 -17.28 -0.37 13.53
CA GLU A 303 -16.70 0.43 14.62
C GLU A 303 -16.38 -0.46 15.83
N GLU A 304 -17.29 -1.37 16.15
CA GLU A 304 -17.08 -2.35 17.22
C GLU A 304 -15.95 -3.33 16.88
N LYS A 305 -15.85 -3.78 15.61
CA LYS A 305 -14.72 -4.59 15.13
C LYS A 305 -13.39 -3.87 15.33
N ILE A 306 -13.32 -2.58 15.01
CA ILE A 306 -12.12 -1.74 15.18
C ILE A 306 -11.80 -1.60 16.68
N PHE A 307 -12.79 -1.27 17.49
CA PHE A 307 -12.63 -1.13 18.94
C PHE A 307 -12.04 -2.41 19.58
N LEU A 308 -12.64 -3.57 19.28
CA LEU A 308 -12.15 -4.86 19.76
C LEU A 308 -10.75 -5.21 19.21
N ALA A 309 -10.48 -4.88 17.94
CA ALA A 309 -9.14 -5.06 17.37
C ALA A 309 -8.07 -4.26 18.12
N ARG A 310 -8.36 -3.02 18.45
CA ARG A 310 -7.44 -2.17 19.25
C ARG A 310 -7.19 -2.75 20.64
N GLN A 311 -8.22 -3.26 21.29
CA GLN A 311 -8.07 -3.90 22.62
C GLN A 311 -7.24 -5.18 22.57
N HIS A 312 -7.44 -6.02 21.55
CA HIS A 312 -6.77 -7.32 21.47
C HIS A 312 -5.37 -7.27 20.84
N PHE A 313 -5.10 -6.29 19.97
CA PHE A 313 -3.86 -6.24 19.19
C PHE A 313 -2.95 -5.06 19.54
N GLY A 314 -3.39 -4.19 20.46
CA GLY A 314 -2.54 -3.17 21.06
C GLY A 314 -1.41 -3.82 21.87
N VAL A 315 -0.23 -3.19 21.83
CA VAL A 315 0.88 -3.56 22.71
C VAL A 315 0.53 -3.00 24.09
N ASN A 316 0.30 -3.88 25.05
CA ASN A 316 0.16 -3.45 26.45
C ASN A 316 1.45 -2.72 26.86
N GLN A 317 1.34 -1.44 27.14
CA GLN A 317 2.42 -0.63 27.71
C GLN A 317 2.68 -1.06 29.17
#